data_c4d34ee3e7e9e58a3eb3a60b0b3719a8
#
_entry.id   c4d34ee3e7e9e58a3eb3a60b0b3719a8
#
_cell.length_a   1.000
_cell.length_b   1.000
_cell.length_c   1.000
_cell.angle_alpha   90.00
_cell.angle_beta   90.00
_cell.angle_gamma   90.00
#
_symmetry.space_group_name_H-M   'P 1'
#
loop_
_entity.id
_entity.type
_entity.pdbx_description
1 polymer ?
#
loop_
_entity_poly.entity_id
_entity_poly.type
_entity_poly.pdbx_seq_one_letter_code
_entity_poly.pdbx_strand_id
1 'polypeptide(L)'
;HFDRLTALLPDPKSPATGRTVCGGNTRRDDLSIAPTVLLGVKPDAPVMQEEIFGPILPILEVADAKAAVEFINARPRPLAAYAFTGSKRVRRMFGREVSCGARGFNLPLGQLLSGRVPFGGVGASGRGSYHGKAGFLEFSHVKSVVGKPAVPDTLSLVYPPYDGLKKILISAVSHTPRVR
;
A
#
# COMPACT_ATOMS: atom_id res chain seq x y z
N HIS A 1 2.62 -21.04 14.31
CA HIS A 1 1.79 -20.51 13.22
C HIS A 1 0.53 -21.34 13.00
N PHE A 2 0.61 -22.67 13.06
CA PHE A 2 -0.55 -23.57 12.97
C PHE A 2 -1.61 -23.22 14.04
N ASP A 3 -1.20 -23.10 15.31
CA ASP A 3 -2.13 -22.79 16.42
C ASP A 3 -2.80 -21.43 16.24
N ARG A 4 -2.06 -20.41 15.78
CA ARG A 4 -2.61 -19.10 15.47
C ARG A 4 -3.69 -19.19 14.38
N LEU A 5 -3.40 -19.89 13.30
CA LEU A 5 -4.36 -20.04 12.20
C LEU A 5 -5.59 -20.85 12.59
N THR A 6 -5.43 -21.92 13.34
CA THR A 6 -6.58 -22.72 13.81
C THR A 6 -7.49 -21.93 14.74
N ALA A 7 -6.93 -21.01 15.53
CA ALA A 7 -7.73 -20.10 16.37
C ALA A 7 -8.56 -19.08 15.58
N LEU A 8 -8.23 -18.83 14.30
CA LEU A 8 -9.01 -17.97 13.41
C LEU A 8 -10.19 -18.68 12.71
N LEU A 9 -10.23 -20.01 12.79
CA LEU A 9 -11.35 -20.79 12.24
C LEU A 9 -12.63 -20.56 13.03
N PRO A 10 -13.81 -20.70 12.42
CA PRO A 10 -15.06 -20.46 13.08
C PRO A 10 -15.24 -21.31 14.34
N ASP A 11 -15.58 -20.66 15.45
CA ASP A 11 -16.11 -21.31 16.62
C ASP A 11 -17.63 -21.44 16.47
N PRO A 12 -18.21 -22.64 16.57
CA PRO A 12 -19.66 -22.84 16.54
C PRO A 12 -20.43 -22.00 17.57
N LYS A 13 -19.75 -21.57 18.63
CA LYS A 13 -20.32 -20.72 19.69
C LYS A 13 -20.25 -19.21 19.37
N SER A 14 -19.54 -18.81 18.30
CA SER A 14 -19.34 -17.41 17.92
C SER A 14 -19.85 -17.13 16.50
N PRO A 15 -21.06 -16.62 16.32
CA PRO A 15 -21.63 -16.34 15.00
C PRO A 15 -20.91 -15.21 14.24
N ALA A 16 -20.03 -14.46 14.91
CA ALA A 16 -19.26 -13.39 14.28
C ALA A 16 -18.19 -13.92 13.30
N THR A 17 -17.74 -15.16 13.47
CA THR A 17 -16.66 -15.75 12.67
C THR A 17 -17.10 -16.25 11.29
N GLY A 18 -18.40 -16.16 10.99
CA GLY A 18 -18.98 -16.66 9.75
C GLY A 18 -19.17 -18.19 9.77
N ARG A 19 -19.55 -18.76 8.62
CA ARG A 19 -19.67 -20.21 8.44
C ARG A 19 -18.66 -20.74 7.42
N THR A 20 -18.10 -21.89 7.70
CA THR A 20 -17.24 -22.61 6.75
C THR A 20 -18.10 -23.20 5.62
N VAL A 21 -17.77 -22.89 4.38
CA VAL A 21 -18.43 -23.46 3.18
C VAL A 21 -17.54 -24.44 2.45
N CYS A 22 -16.23 -24.37 2.68
CA CYS A 22 -15.25 -25.29 2.12
C CYS A 22 -14.08 -25.41 3.11
N GLY A 23 -13.50 -26.59 3.27
CA GLY A 23 -12.35 -26.84 4.14
C GLY A 23 -12.71 -26.92 5.63
N GLY A 24 -11.90 -26.26 6.46
CA GLY A 24 -12.04 -26.26 7.93
C GLY A 24 -11.35 -27.42 8.65
N ASN A 25 -10.89 -28.42 7.93
CA ASN A 25 -10.19 -29.56 8.52
C ASN A 25 -8.74 -29.19 8.86
N THR A 26 -8.30 -29.58 10.05
CA THR A 26 -6.95 -29.36 10.52
C THR A 26 -6.35 -30.69 11.03
N ARG A 27 -5.07 -30.88 10.83
CA ARG A 27 -4.32 -32.02 11.40
C ARG A 27 -3.05 -31.49 12.05
N ARG A 28 -2.93 -31.77 13.33
CA ARG A 28 -1.80 -31.28 14.12
C ARG A 28 -0.51 -32.06 13.83
N ASP A 29 -0.62 -33.33 13.53
CA ASP A 29 0.54 -34.23 13.37
C ASP A 29 1.44 -33.80 12.21
N ASP A 30 0.84 -33.24 11.13
CA ASP A 30 1.56 -32.73 9.96
C ASP A 30 1.39 -31.23 9.78
N LEU A 31 0.83 -30.53 10.77
CA LEU A 31 0.61 -29.08 10.79
C LEU A 31 -0.18 -28.58 9.57
N SER A 32 -1.09 -29.39 9.04
CA SER A 32 -1.86 -29.08 7.86
C SER A 32 -3.20 -28.42 8.18
N ILE A 33 -3.58 -27.44 7.37
CA ILE A 33 -4.89 -26.79 7.37
C ILE A 33 -5.43 -26.84 5.95
N ALA A 34 -6.60 -27.44 5.76
CA ALA A 34 -7.24 -27.46 4.46
C ALA A 34 -7.58 -26.04 3.99
N PRO A 35 -7.47 -25.72 2.69
CA PRO A 35 -7.97 -24.46 2.15
C PRO A 35 -9.42 -24.22 2.59
N THR A 36 -9.66 -23.11 3.28
CA THR A 36 -10.91 -22.85 3.99
C THR A 36 -11.53 -21.55 3.51
N VAL A 37 -12.81 -21.62 3.16
CA VAL A 37 -13.61 -20.45 2.75
C VAL A 37 -14.68 -20.18 3.82
N LEU A 38 -14.71 -18.94 4.29
CA LEU A 38 -15.66 -18.46 5.30
C LEU A 38 -16.63 -17.44 4.67
N LEU A 39 -17.92 -17.66 4.80
CA LEU A 39 -18.97 -16.71 4.37
C LEU A 39 -19.65 -16.03 5.57
N GLY A 40 -20.13 -14.80 5.34
CA GLY A 40 -20.86 -14.05 6.35
C GLY A 40 -20.02 -13.64 7.54
N VAL A 41 -18.72 -13.49 7.35
CA VAL A 41 -17.76 -13.02 8.36
C VAL A 41 -18.09 -11.57 8.70
N LYS A 42 -18.16 -11.24 9.99
CA LYS A 42 -18.34 -9.86 10.43
C LYS A 42 -17.03 -9.09 10.40
N PRO A 43 -17.09 -7.76 10.18
CA PRO A 43 -15.88 -6.91 10.09
C PRO A 43 -15.01 -6.90 11.36
N ASP A 44 -15.57 -7.21 12.50
CA ASP A 44 -14.91 -7.26 13.81
C ASP A 44 -14.47 -8.68 14.23
N ALA A 45 -14.72 -9.69 13.38
CA ALA A 45 -14.30 -11.06 13.65
C ALA A 45 -12.75 -11.15 13.78
N PRO A 46 -12.22 -12.07 14.61
CA PRO A 46 -10.78 -12.25 14.81
C PRO A 46 -10.00 -12.40 13.51
N VAL A 47 -10.53 -13.15 12.54
CA VAL A 47 -9.92 -13.38 11.22
C VAL A 47 -9.77 -12.08 10.39
N MET A 48 -10.45 -10.99 10.77
CA MET A 48 -10.38 -9.68 10.11
C MET A 48 -9.49 -8.67 10.85
N GLN A 49 -8.89 -9.04 11.98
CA GLN A 49 -8.12 -8.12 12.83
C GLN A 49 -6.60 -8.23 12.62
N GLU A 50 -6.14 -9.28 11.96
CA GLU A 50 -4.73 -9.49 11.66
C GLU A 50 -4.53 -10.05 10.24
N GLU A 51 -3.31 -9.97 9.73
CA GLU A 51 -2.95 -10.63 8.47
C GLU A 51 -2.97 -12.14 8.65
N ILE A 52 -3.81 -12.83 7.88
CA ILE A 52 -4.04 -14.27 8.03
C ILE A 52 -2.75 -15.06 7.72
N PHE A 53 -2.10 -14.76 6.62
CA PHE A 53 -0.90 -15.45 6.14
C PHE A 53 -1.04 -16.99 6.14
N GLY A 54 -2.18 -17.47 5.64
CA GLY A 54 -2.53 -18.88 5.66
C GLY A 54 -3.71 -19.22 4.75
N PRO A 55 -4.13 -20.49 4.67
CA PRO A 55 -5.12 -20.98 3.71
C PRO A 55 -6.58 -20.70 4.16
N ILE A 56 -6.86 -19.52 4.67
CA ILE A 56 -8.21 -19.12 5.12
C ILE A 56 -8.63 -17.87 4.33
N LEU A 57 -9.77 -17.94 3.66
CA LEU A 57 -10.35 -16.86 2.87
C LEU A 57 -11.68 -16.41 3.47
N PRO A 58 -11.73 -15.30 4.22
CA PRO A 58 -12.98 -14.68 4.63
C PRO A 58 -13.62 -13.92 3.46
N ILE A 59 -14.90 -14.12 3.25
CA ILE A 59 -15.71 -13.42 2.26
C ILE A 59 -16.75 -12.59 2.99
N LEU A 60 -16.72 -11.28 2.72
CA LEU A 60 -17.66 -10.30 3.21
C LEU A 60 -18.49 -9.77 2.05
N GLU A 61 -19.79 -9.65 2.24
CA GLU A 61 -20.68 -9.01 1.28
C GLU A 61 -20.75 -7.52 1.55
N VAL A 62 -20.77 -6.74 0.48
CA VAL A 62 -20.93 -5.29 0.52
C VAL A 62 -21.99 -4.87 -0.50
N ALA A 63 -22.64 -3.74 -0.27
CA ALA A 63 -23.74 -3.28 -1.11
C ALA A 63 -23.29 -2.97 -2.55
N ASP A 64 -22.12 -2.37 -2.70
CA ASP A 64 -21.57 -2.00 -3.99
C ASP A 64 -20.05 -1.76 -3.93
N ALA A 65 -19.47 -1.41 -5.05
CA ALA A 65 -18.03 -1.15 -5.15
C ALA A 65 -17.58 0.08 -4.33
N LYS A 66 -18.46 1.05 -4.07
CA LYS A 66 -18.15 2.22 -3.23
C LYS A 66 -18.03 1.79 -1.77
N ALA A 67 -19.00 1.01 -1.29
CA ALA A 67 -18.95 0.43 0.04
C ALA A 67 -17.70 -0.44 0.27
N ALA A 68 -17.25 -1.19 -0.78
CA ALA A 68 -15.99 -1.93 -0.72
C ALA A 68 -14.78 -1.00 -0.53
N VAL A 69 -14.71 0.11 -1.26
CA VAL A 69 -13.61 1.10 -1.14
C VAL A 69 -13.63 1.75 0.25
N GLU A 70 -14.80 2.14 0.75
CA GLU A 70 -14.96 2.71 2.09
C GLU A 70 -14.51 1.71 3.18
N PHE A 71 -14.91 0.45 3.03
CA PHE A 71 -14.51 -0.62 3.93
C PHE A 71 -12.99 -0.83 3.98
N ILE A 72 -12.32 -0.82 2.82
CA ILE A 72 -10.86 -0.96 2.73
C ILE A 72 -10.18 0.25 3.38
N ASN A 73 -10.63 1.46 3.07
CA ASN A 73 -10.00 2.68 3.55
C ASN A 73 -10.21 2.95 5.05
N ALA A 74 -11.24 2.36 5.66
CA ALA A 74 -11.47 2.41 7.10
C ALA A 74 -10.50 1.52 7.91
N ARG A 75 -9.61 0.79 7.25
CA ARG A 75 -8.66 -0.16 7.84
C ARG A 75 -7.21 0.21 7.58
N PRO A 76 -6.25 -0.41 8.28
CA PRO A 76 -4.84 -0.27 7.96
C PRO A 76 -4.59 -0.56 6.46
N ARG A 77 -3.76 0.27 5.84
CA ARG A 77 -3.51 0.19 4.39
C ARG A 77 -2.87 -1.14 4.02
N PRO A 78 -3.50 -1.91 3.10
CA PRO A 78 -2.99 -3.23 2.73
C PRO A 78 -1.73 -3.13 1.86
N LEU A 79 -0.91 -4.17 1.88
CA LEU A 79 0.23 -4.33 0.99
C LEU A 79 -0.22 -4.37 -0.48
N ALA A 80 -1.29 -5.09 -0.77
CA ALA A 80 -1.87 -5.17 -2.10
C ALA A 80 -3.40 -5.20 -2.05
N ALA A 81 -4.03 -4.64 -3.08
CA ALA A 81 -5.46 -4.70 -3.28
C ALA A 81 -5.78 -5.05 -4.73
N TYR A 82 -6.74 -5.96 -4.93
CA TYR A 82 -7.10 -6.45 -6.25
C TYR A 82 -8.58 -6.21 -6.53
N ALA A 83 -8.90 -5.75 -7.74
CA ALA A 83 -10.28 -5.59 -8.17
C ALA A 83 -10.54 -6.39 -9.45
N PHE A 84 -11.50 -7.29 -9.40
CA PHE A 84 -11.97 -8.07 -10.54
C PHE A 84 -13.24 -7.43 -11.08
N THR A 85 -13.16 -6.76 -12.22
CA THR A 85 -14.29 -6.00 -12.77
C THR A 85 -14.12 -5.71 -14.27
N GLY A 86 -15.22 -5.75 -15.00
CA GLY A 86 -15.30 -5.24 -16.37
C GLY A 86 -15.62 -3.73 -16.44
N SER A 87 -16.03 -3.11 -15.32
CA SER A 87 -16.46 -1.71 -15.30
C SER A 87 -15.28 -0.73 -15.29
N LYS A 88 -15.17 0.10 -16.32
CA LYS A 88 -14.18 1.20 -16.37
C LYS A 88 -14.38 2.21 -15.25
N ARG A 89 -15.62 2.44 -14.79
CA ARG A 89 -15.95 3.33 -13.67
C ARG A 89 -15.38 2.78 -12.36
N VAL A 90 -15.63 1.51 -12.07
CA VAL A 90 -15.11 0.84 -10.85
C VAL A 90 -13.59 0.82 -10.86
N ARG A 91 -12.94 0.48 -11.97
CA ARG A 91 -11.48 0.53 -12.10
C ARG A 91 -10.90 1.91 -11.77
N ARG A 92 -11.54 2.96 -12.30
CA ARG A 92 -11.08 4.35 -12.05
C ARG A 92 -11.25 4.75 -10.59
N MET A 93 -12.40 4.46 -10.00
CA MET A 93 -12.69 4.74 -8.59
C MET A 93 -11.70 3.99 -7.68
N PHE A 94 -11.61 2.67 -7.82
CA PHE A 94 -10.69 1.84 -7.05
C PHE A 94 -9.23 2.30 -7.20
N GLY A 95 -8.82 2.64 -8.44
CA GLY A 95 -7.48 3.11 -8.73
C GLY A 95 -7.13 4.46 -8.11
N ARG A 96 -8.11 5.33 -7.85
CA ARG A 96 -7.89 6.66 -7.27
C ARG A 96 -8.07 6.69 -5.75
N GLU A 97 -9.02 5.92 -5.24
CA GLU A 97 -9.51 6.08 -3.88
C GLU A 97 -8.95 5.05 -2.90
N VAL A 98 -8.54 3.85 -3.38
CA VAL A 98 -7.93 2.85 -2.48
C VAL A 98 -6.44 3.16 -2.26
N SER A 99 -6.04 3.35 -1.01
CA SER A 99 -4.63 3.51 -0.63
C SER A 99 -4.02 2.15 -0.27
N CYS A 100 -3.05 1.68 -1.07
CA CYS A 100 -2.36 0.39 -0.87
C CYS A 100 -0.97 0.42 -1.49
N GLY A 101 -0.10 -0.52 -1.15
CA GLY A 101 1.23 -0.65 -1.71
C GLY A 101 1.21 -0.98 -3.21
N ALA A 102 0.40 -1.94 -3.61
CA ALA A 102 0.22 -2.34 -5.01
C ALA A 102 -1.25 -2.56 -5.37
N ARG A 103 -1.61 -2.38 -6.64
CA ARG A 103 -2.96 -2.64 -7.16
C ARG A 103 -2.92 -3.57 -8.36
N GLY A 104 -3.85 -4.52 -8.40
CA GLY A 104 -4.08 -5.36 -9.57
C GLY A 104 -5.53 -5.26 -10.06
N PHE A 105 -5.71 -5.32 -11.38
CA PHE A 105 -7.03 -5.38 -12.00
C PHE A 105 -7.15 -6.66 -12.81
N ASN A 106 -8.07 -7.53 -12.40
CA ASN A 106 -8.32 -8.84 -13.00
C ASN A 106 -7.07 -9.76 -13.02
N LEU A 107 -6.10 -9.46 -12.15
CA LEU A 107 -4.85 -10.21 -12.02
C LEU A 107 -4.37 -10.13 -10.58
N PRO A 108 -4.41 -11.22 -9.81
CA PRO A 108 -3.78 -11.28 -8.51
C PRO A 108 -2.27 -11.42 -8.66
N LEU A 109 -1.52 -10.92 -7.68
CA LEU A 109 -0.06 -11.07 -7.58
C LEU A 109 0.75 -10.54 -8.78
N GLY A 110 0.11 -9.78 -9.69
CA GLY A 110 0.75 -9.27 -10.92
C GLY A 110 2.00 -8.42 -10.67
N GLN A 111 2.07 -7.73 -9.54
CA GLN A 111 3.23 -6.94 -9.13
C GLN A 111 4.48 -7.77 -8.83
N LEU A 112 4.33 -9.08 -8.61
CA LEU A 112 5.45 -10.00 -8.35
C LEU A 112 6.04 -10.61 -9.64
N LEU A 113 5.34 -10.50 -10.77
CA LEU A 113 5.74 -11.11 -12.03
C LEU A 113 6.93 -10.41 -12.70
N SER A 114 7.27 -9.19 -12.26
CA SER A 114 8.36 -8.42 -12.87
C SER A 114 9.22 -7.77 -11.80
N GLY A 115 10.51 -8.07 -11.80
CA GLY A 115 11.50 -7.38 -10.98
C GLY A 115 11.73 -5.90 -11.34
N ARG A 116 11.02 -5.36 -12.33
CA ARG A 116 11.04 -3.92 -12.69
C ARG A 116 9.91 -3.13 -12.04
N VAL A 117 8.88 -3.81 -11.53
CA VAL A 117 7.76 -3.18 -10.84
C VAL A 117 8.13 -3.00 -9.37
N PRO A 118 8.09 -1.78 -8.82
CA PRO A 118 8.33 -1.57 -7.40
C PRO A 118 7.38 -2.41 -6.53
N PHE A 119 7.91 -3.05 -5.51
CA PHE A 119 7.16 -3.83 -4.55
C PHE A 119 7.43 -3.30 -3.14
N GLY A 120 6.39 -2.86 -2.46
CA GLY A 120 6.46 -2.31 -1.12
C GLY A 120 5.10 -1.91 -0.59
N GLY A 121 5.01 -1.74 0.73
CA GLY A 121 3.79 -1.36 1.43
C GLY A 121 3.65 0.15 1.64
N VAL A 122 2.55 0.54 2.30
CA VAL A 122 2.25 1.92 2.68
C VAL A 122 1.73 1.95 4.11
N GLY A 123 2.37 2.72 4.98
CA GLY A 123 1.97 2.84 6.38
C GLY A 123 2.12 1.52 7.12
N ALA A 124 1.02 0.93 7.60
CA ALA A 124 1.05 -0.31 8.37
C ALA A 124 1.56 -1.52 7.56
N SER A 125 1.37 -1.53 6.23
CA SER A 125 1.84 -2.64 5.37
C SER A 125 3.30 -2.56 4.96
N GLY A 126 4.01 -1.46 5.29
CA GLY A 126 5.43 -1.33 5.00
C GLY A 126 5.87 0.10 4.71
N ARG A 127 7.17 0.26 4.51
CA ARG A 127 7.82 1.51 4.13
C ARG A 127 8.86 1.22 3.06
N GLY A 128 8.98 2.13 2.09
CA GLY A 128 9.88 1.98 0.96
C GLY A 128 9.42 0.93 -0.04
N SER A 129 10.23 0.67 -1.03
CA SER A 129 9.96 -0.34 -2.06
C SER A 129 11.26 -0.92 -2.62
N TYR A 130 11.22 -2.16 -3.09
CA TYR A 130 12.35 -2.80 -3.73
C TYR A 130 11.96 -3.30 -5.13
N HIS A 131 12.81 -4.02 -5.78
CA HIS A 131 12.89 -4.39 -7.19
C HIS A 131 13.52 -3.31 -8.08
N GLY A 132 14.48 -3.73 -8.89
CA GLY A 132 15.12 -2.93 -9.94
C GLY A 132 15.60 -1.56 -9.45
N LYS A 133 15.25 -0.52 -10.19
CA LYS A 133 15.65 0.86 -9.88
C LYS A 133 15.12 1.34 -8.52
N ALA A 134 13.91 0.90 -8.11
CA ALA A 134 13.34 1.31 -6.83
C ALA A 134 14.21 0.82 -5.66
N GLY A 135 14.59 -0.45 -5.66
CA GLY A 135 15.47 -1.00 -4.62
C GLY A 135 16.86 -0.38 -4.63
N PHE A 136 17.43 -0.08 -5.81
CA PHE A 136 18.70 0.64 -5.89
C PHE A 136 18.60 2.02 -5.24
N LEU A 137 17.55 2.78 -5.52
CA LEU A 137 17.36 4.11 -4.95
C LEU A 137 17.08 4.08 -3.46
N GLU A 138 16.35 3.08 -2.96
CA GLU A 138 16.04 2.91 -1.54
C GLU A 138 17.31 2.76 -0.68
N PHE A 139 18.31 2.06 -1.21
CA PHE A 139 19.61 1.86 -0.53
C PHE A 139 20.70 2.84 -1.00
N SER A 140 20.34 3.90 -1.73
CA SER A 140 21.29 4.89 -2.25
C SER A 140 21.03 6.26 -1.67
N HIS A 141 22.12 6.99 -1.38
CA HIS A 141 22.03 8.40 -1.05
C HIS A 141 22.17 9.25 -2.31
N VAL A 142 21.14 10.02 -2.65
CA VAL A 142 21.21 10.97 -3.76
C VAL A 142 21.92 12.23 -3.27
N LYS A 143 23.18 12.41 -3.72
CA LYS A 143 24.00 13.54 -3.37
C LYS A 143 23.84 14.66 -4.39
N SER A 144 23.46 15.84 -3.92
CA SER A 144 23.45 17.04 -4.76
C SER A 144 24.88 17.58 -4.91
N VAL A 145 25.29 17.84 -6.13
CA VAL A 145 26.57 18.51 -6.45
C VAL A 145 26.25 19.79 -7.22
N VAL A 146 26.56 20.92 -6.59
CA VAL A 146 26.35 22.25 -7.19
C VAL A 146 27.67 22.92 -7.31
N GLY A 147 27.93 23.52 -8.48
CA GLY A 147 29.15 24.26 -8.74
C GLY A 147 28.89 25.52 -9.55
N LYS A 148 29.80 26.48 -9.47
CA LYS A 148 29.84 27.65 -10.33
C LYS A 148 31.28 27.80 -10.89
N PRO A 149 31.46 28.50 -12.01
CA PRO A 149 32.83 28.89 -12.45
C PRO A 149 33.50 29.78 -11.41
N ALA A 150 34.83 29.65 -11.29
CA ALA A 150 35.59 30.50 -10.38
C ALA A 150 35.60 31.95 -10.85
N VAL A 151 35.65 32.17 -12.17
CA VAL A 151 35.64 33.48 -12.84
C VAL A 151 34.70 33.41 -14.05
N PRO A 152 33.79 34.37 -14.25
CA PRO A 152 33.42 35.45 -13.34
C PRO A 152 32.67 34.95 -12.12
N ASP A 153 32.71 35.70 -11.02
CA ASP A 153 31.91 35.36 -9.82
C ASP A 153 30.44 35.70 -10.05
N THR A 154 29.69 34.70 -10.49
CA THR A 154 28.26 34.82 -10.81
C THR A 154 27.40 35.02 -9.57
N LEU A 155 27.91 34.76 -8.35
CA LEU A 155 27.18 34.97 -7.10
C LEU A 155 27.39 36.39 -6.53
N SER A 156 28.24 37.23 -7.12
CA SER A 156 28.46 38.62 -6.68
C SER A 156 27.17 39.44 -6.59
N LEU A 157 26.18 39.10 -7.41
CA LEU A 157 24.84 39.72 -7.41
C LEU A 157 24.00 39.40 -6.15
N VAL A 158 24.33 38.35 -5.40
CA VAL A 158 23.61 37.94 -4.20
C VAL A 158 24.43 38.11 -2.93
N TYR A 159 25.61 38.75 -2.99
CA TYR A 159 26.38 39.11 -1.80
C TYR A 159 25.96 40.44 -1.21
N PRO A 160 26.09 40.62 0.12
CA PRO A 160 25.90 41.92 0.77
C PRO A 160 26.72 43.03 0.12
N PRO A 161 26.26 44.27 0.23
CA PRO A 161 25.01 44.77 0.79
C PRO A 161 23.79 44.47 -0.08
N TYR A 162 22.62 44.27 0.56
CA TYR A 162 21.34 43.93 -0.11
C TYR A 162 20.53 45.23 -0.36
N ASP A 163 20.94 45.98 -1.37
CA ASP A 163 20.29 47.24 -1.78
C ASP A 163 19.70 47.14 -3.20
N GLY A 164 18.79 48.03 -3.53
CA GLY A 164 18.25 48.22 -4.87
C GLY A 164 17.91 46.93 -5.63
N LEU A 165 18.57 46.75 -6.77
CA LEU A 165 18.37 45.60 -7.69
C LEU A 165 18.66 44.24 -7.04
N LYS A 166 19.62 44.14 -6.12
CA LYS A 166 19.96 42.86 -5.47
C LYS A 166 18.82 42.35 -4.62
N LYS A 167 18.13 43.24 -3.91
CA LYS A 167 16.95 42.87 -3.10
C LYS A 167 15.81 42.32 -3.95
N ILE A 168 15.60 42.91 -5.14
CA ILE A 168 14.57 42.47 -6.08
C ILE A 168 14.93 41.08 -6.63
N LEU A 169 16.17 40.86 -7.05
CA LEU A 169 16.65 39.59 -7.58
C LEU A 169 16.57 38.45 -6.56
N ILE A 170 17.00 38.69 -5.32
CA ILE A 170 16.91 37.68 -4.25
C ILE A 170 15.46 37.36 -3.94
N SER A 171 14.59 38.37 -3.88
CA SER A 171 13.15 38.14 -3.67
C SER A 171 12.51 37.30 -4.78
N ALA A 172 12.87 37.55 -6.03
CA ALA A 172 12.36 36.80 -7.17
C ALA A 172 12.80 35.31 -7.15
N VAL A 173 14.05 35.06 -6.75
CA VAL A 173 14.59 33.67 -6.66
C VAL A 173 14.05 32.92 -5.43
N SER A 174 13.80 33.62 -4.33
CA SER A 174 13.27 33.02 -3.11
C SER A 174 11.76 32.72 -3.15
N HIS A 175 11.03 33.32 -4.11
CA HIS A 175 9.62 33.00 -4.36
C HIS A 175 9.48 31.82 -5.32
N THR A 176 9.95 30.63 -4.93
CA THR A 176 9.54 29.39 -5.61
C THR A 176 8.03 29.18 -5.41
N PRO A 177 7.25 28.96 -6.48
CA PRO A 177 5.84 28.65 -6.31
C PRO A 177 5.68 27.41 -5.46
N ARG A 178 4.89 27.51 -4.40
CA ARG A 178 4.49 26.34 -3.61
C ARG A 178 3.82 25.35 -4.55
N VAL A 179 4.44 24.18 -4.73
CA VAL A 179 3.79 23.07 -5.42
C VAL A 179 2.51 22.73 -4.65
N ARG A 180 1.36 22.94 -5.29
CA ARG A 180 0.04 22.56 -4.76
C ARG A 180 -0.20 21.07 -4.92
#